data_a56bc913016d3cba16d8a2ef09dd80e3
#
_entry.id   a56bc913016d3cba16d8a2ef09dd80e3
#
_cell.length_a   1.000
_cell.length_b   1.000
_cell.length_c   1.000
_cell.angle_alpha   90.00
_cell.angle_beta   90.00
_cell.angle_gamma   90.00
#
_symmetry.space_group_name_H-M   'P 1'
#
loop_
_entity.id
_entity.type
_entity.pdbx_description
1 polymer ?
#
loop_
_entity_poly.entity_id
_entity_poly.type
_entity_poly.pdbx_seq_one_letter_code
_entity_poly.pdbx_strand_id
1 'polypeptide(L)'
;MVLIGEMRDLETIEAALRIAETGHLTFGTLHTNSASSTINRIIDVFPSHQQSQIRAQLSLVLEGVLCQSLLPKADGRGRAMAMEILVPNPAIRNLIREDKIHQIYSAMQAGQEKFGMQTFNQSLFALYQKKLITLEVALARSSNQDELQDMINRLGAPGGAAPRPPAPYAQAKK
;
A
#
# COMPACT_ATOMS: atom_id res chain seq x y z
N MET A 1 -12.43 0.21 19.18
CA MET A 1 -11.14 0.05 18.47
C MET A 1 -10.45 -1.20 18.98
N VAL A 2 -9.95 -2.03 18.09
CA VAL A 2 -9.26 -3.30 18.39
C VAL A 2 -7.91 -3.29 17.65
N LEU A 3 -6.86 -3.77 18.32
CA LEU A 3 -5.54 -3.98 17.75
C LEU A 3 -5.19 -5.46 17.85
N ILE A 4 -4.90 -6.08 16.73
CA ILE A 4 -4.44 -7.46 16.60
C ILE A 4 -2.95 -7.42 16.28
N GLY A 5 -2.12 -7.96 17.18
CA GLY A 5 -0.66 -7.87 17.07
C GLY A 5 -0.13 -8.47 15.78
N GLU A 6 -0.63 -9.64 15.39
CA GLU A 6 -0.27 -10.31 14.13
C GLU A 6 -1.40 -11.25 13.66
N MET A 7 -1.70 -11.19 12.38
CA MET A 7 -2.70 -12.04 11.71
C MET A 7 -1.99 -13.15 10.91
N ARG A 8 -1.76 -14.31 11.55
CA ARG A 8 -1.02 -15.44 10.93
C ARG A 8 -1.92 -16.55 10.42
N ASP A 9 -2.99 -16.81 11.13
CA ASP A 9 -3.86 -17.98 10.96
C ASP A 9 -5.29 -17.57 10.61
N LEU A 10 -6.06 -18.56 10.17
CA LEU A 10 -7.44 -18.40 9.75
C LEU A 10 -8.32 -17.84 10.88
N GLU A 11 -8.19 -18.35 12.09
CA GLU A 11 -9.06 -17.97 13.21
C GLU A 11 -8.88 -16.49 13.57
N THR A 12 -7.63 -16.02 13.60
CA THR A 12 -7.30 -14.62 13.91
C THR A 12 -7.82 -13.69 12.82
N ILE A 13 -7.66 -14.06 11.54
CA ILE A 13 -8.12 -13.24 10.40
C ILE A 13 -9.65 -13.22 10.34
N GLU A 14 -10.31 -14.37 10.55
CA GLU A 14 -11.76 -14.44 10.59
C GLU A 14 -12.35 -13.58 11.72
N ALA A 15 -11.76 -13.65 12.92
CA ALA A 15 -12.16 -12.81 14.04
C ALA A 15 -11.98 -11.31 13.73
N ALA A 16 -10.86 -10.93 13.10
CA ALA A 16 -10.61 -9.55 12.69
C ALA A 16 -11.70 -9.04 11.72
N LEU A 17 -12.04 -9.82 10.71
CA LEU A 17 -13.07 -9.48 9.74
C LEU A 17 -14.44 -9.34 10.39
N ARG A 18 -14.83 -10.26 11.27
CA ARG A 18 -16.10 -10.21 12.02
C ARG A 18 -16.19 -8.97 12.90
N ILE A 19 -15.12 -8.62 13.61
CA ILE A 19 -15.08 -7.42 14.46
C ILE A 19 -15.22 -6.17 13.60
N ALA A 20 -14.52 -6.11 12.44
CA ALA A 20 -14.62 -5.00 11.52
C ALA A 20 -16.04 -4.83 10.94
N GLU A 21 -16.72 -5.92 10.58
CA GLU A 21 -18.13 -5.89 10.11
C GLU A 21 -19.11 -5.32 11.14
N THR A 22 -18.84 -5.50 12.41
CA THR A 22 -19.66 -4.91 13.48
C THR A 22 -19.39 -3.42 13.71
N GLY A 23 -18.61 -2.78 12.83
CA GLY A 23 -18.33 -1.34 12.87
C GLY A 23 -17.18 -0.94 13.80
N HIS A 24 -16.40 -1.90 14.29
CA HIS A 24 -15.23 -1.59 15.10
C HIS A 24 -14.02 -1.29 14.23
N LEU A 25 -13.36 -0.16 14.48
CA LEU A 25 -12.06 0.12 13.87
C LEU A 25 -11.05 -0.92 14.33
N THR A 26 -10.58 -1.74 13.38
CA THR A 26 -9.71 -2.88 13.64
C THR A 26 -8.37 -2.68 12.94
N PHE A 27 -7.28 -2.75 13.68
CA PHE A 27 -5.91 -2.76 13.16
C PHE A 27 -5.33 -4.15 13.27
N GLY A 28 -4.61 -4.59 12.24
CA GLY A 28 -3.87 -5.85 12.25
C GLY A 28 -2.56 -5.72 11.50
N THR A 29 -1.57 -6.54 11.82
CA THR A 29 -0.31 -6.59 11.11
C THR A 29 -0.14 -7.92 10.38
N LEU A 30 0.47 -7.85 9.19
CA LEU A 30 0.87 -8.99 8.38
C LEU A 30 2.31 -8.79 7.89
N HIS A 31 2.98 -9.89 7.56
CA HIS A 31 4.32 -9.87 6.95
C HIS A 31 4.22 -9.93 5.42
N THR A 32 3.94 -8.79 4.82
CA THR A 32 3.77 -8.63 3.36
C THR A 32 4.46 -7.36 2.87
N ASN A 33 4.86 -7.33 1.59
CA ASN A 33 5.68 -6.26 1.01
C ASN A 33 4.85 -5.29 0.15
N SER A 34 3.59 -5.62 -0.17
CA SER A 34 2.71 -4.79 -0.98
C SER A 34 1.25 -4.92 -0.56
N ALA A 35 0.43 -3.95 -0.93
CA ALA A 35 -1.00 -3.96 -0.67
C ALA A 35 -1.70 -5.15 -1.35
N SER A 36 -1.32 -5.46 -2.59
CA SER A 36 -1.86 -6.62 -3.31
C SER A 36 -1.52 -7.93 -2.61
N SER A 37 -0.27 -8.12 -2.18
CA SER A 37 0.13 -9.33 -1.44
C SER A 37 -0.52 -9.42 -0.06
N THR A 38 -0.81 -8.28 0.58
CA THR A 38 -1.56 -8.24 1.84
C THR A 38 -2.99 -8.76 1.63
N ILE A 39 -3.68 -8.28 0.60
CA ILE A 39 -5.05 -8.70 0.27
C ILE A 39 -5.09 -10.18 -0.05
N ASN A 40 -4.19 -10.66 -0.92
CA ASN A 40 -4.07 -12.08 -1.25
C ASN A 40 -3.82 -12.92 0.02
N ARG A 41 -2.87 -12.51 0.87
CA ARG A 41 -2.55 -13.24 2.10
C ARG A 41 -3.74 -13.40 3.02
N ILE A 42 -4.59 -12.38 3.13
CA ILE A 42 -5.83 -12.46 3.93
C ILE A 42 -6.79 -13.49 3.33
N ILE A 43 -6.94 -13.51 2.00
CA ILE A 43 -7.88 -14.39 1.31
C ILE A 43 -7.40 -15.84 1.29
N ASP A 44 -6.10 -16.05 1.04
CA ASP A 44 -5.51 -17.37 0.79
C ASP A 44 -5.47 -18.27 2.02
N VAL A 45 -5.62 -17.75 3.24
CA VAL A 45 -5.71 -18.57 4.44
C VAL A 45 -7.04 -19.33 4.51
N PHE A 46 -8.06 -18.89 3.77
CA PHE A 46 -9.39 -19.52 3.76
C PHE A 46 -9.47 -20.62 2.70
N PRO A 47 -10.27 -21.68 2.98
CA PRO A 47 -10.56 -22.71 1.99
C PRO A 47 -11.16 -22.10 0.71
N SER A 48 -10.86 -22.69 -0.45
CA SER A 48 -11.24 -22.15 -1.77
C SER A 48 -12.74 -21.85 -1.91
N HIS A 49 -13.60 -22.67 -1.30
CA HIS A 49 -15.05 -22.48 -1.33
C HIS A 49 -15.56 -21.28 -0.53
N GLN A 50 -14.74 -20.73 0.37
CA GLN A 50 -15.05 -19.54 1.19
C GLN A 50 -14.45 -18.25 0.60
N GLN A 51 -13.42 -18.34 -0.24
CA GLN A 51 -12.64 -17.17 -0.67
C GLN A 51 -13.49 -16.11 -1.39
N SER A 52 -14.52 -16.49 -2.14
CA SER A 52 -15.40 -15.53 -2.80
C SER A 52 -16.20 -14.70 -1.78
N GLN A 53 -16.67 -15.33 -0.70
CA GLN A 53 -17.35 -14.65 0.40
C GLN A 53 -16.38 -13.71 1.15
N ILE A 54 -15.17 -14.19 1.41
CA ILE A 54 -14.13 -13.38 2.10
C ILE A 54 -13.72 -12.16 1.24
N ARG A 55 -13.59 -12.31 -0.08
CA ARG A 55 -13.36 -11.17 -0.98
C ARG A 55 -14.48 -10.13 -0.89
N ALA A 56 -15.72 -10.56 -0.89
CA ALA A 56 -16.86 -9.67 -0.74
C ALA A 56 -16.82 -8.94 0.61
N GLN A 57 -16.63 -9.67 1.71
CA GLN A 57 -16.53 -9.13 3.06
C GLN A 57 -15.35 -8.15 3.19
N LEU A 58 -14.15 -8.55 2.79
CA LEU A 58 -12.95 -7.70 2.84
C LEU A 58 -13.13 -6.43 2.01
N SER A 59 -13.77 -6.51 0.83
CA SER A 59 -14.05 -5.35 -0.01
C SER A 59 -14.91 -4.29 0.67
N LEU A 60 -15.70 -4.66 1.68
CA LEU A 60 -16.57 -3.75 2.42
C LEU A 60 -15.86 -3.16 3.63
N VAL A 61 -15.08 -3.96 4.37
CA VAL A 61 -14.52 -3.56 5.66
C VAL A 61 -13.11 -2.98 5.58
N LEU A 62 -12.36 -3.25 4.49
CA LEU A 62 -10.98 -2.75 4.36
C LEU A 62 -10.97 -1.23 4.21
N GLU A 63 -10.28 -0.53 5.11
CA GLU A 63 -10.16 0.93 5.10
C GLU A 63 -8.79 1.42 4.64
N GLY A 64 -7.74 0.62 4.78
CA GLY A 64 -6.41 0.96 4.30
C GLY A 64 -5.40 -0.17 4.45
N VAL A 65 -4.35 -0.13 3.62
CA VAL A 65 -3.17 -0.97 3.76
C VAL A 65 -1.94 -0.08 3.71
N LEU A 66 -1.08 -0.23 4.71
CA LEU A 66 0.19 0.48 4.81
C LEU A 66 1.33 -0.55 4.83
N CYS A 67 2.12 -0.60 3.75
CA CYS A 67 3.30 -1.45 3.69
C CYS A 67 4.54 -0.57 3.81
N GLN A 68 5.39 -0.85 4.80
CA GLN A 68 6.58 -0.04 5.06
C GLN A 68 7.87 -0.82 4.94
N SER A 69 8.94 -0.14 4.56
CA SER A 69 10.30 -0.65 4.59
C SER A 69 11.26 0.42 5.09
N LEU A 70 12.19 0.03 5.95
CA LEU A 70 13.22 0.91 6.48
C LEU A 70 14.50 0.72 5.68
N LEU A 71 14.94 1.79 4.99
CA LEU A 71 16.07 1.81 4.09
C LEU A 71 17.27 2.52 4.72
N PRO A 72 18.52 2.09 4.46
CA PRO A 72 19.69 2.84 4.90
C PRO A 72 19.72 4.22 4.24
N LYS A 73 19.98 5.26 5.03
CA LYS A 73 20.16 6.60 4.50
C LYS A 73 21.47 6.74 3.72
N ALA A 74 21.51 7.67 2.77
CA ALA A 74 22.66 7.95 1.94
C ALA A 74 23.89 8.45 2.75
N ASP A 75 23.66 9.08 3.91
CA ASP A 75 24.71 9.53 4.81
C ASP A 75 25.23 8.42 5.75
N GLY A 76 24.70 7.19 5.62
CA GLY A 76 25.05 6.05 6.46
C GLY A 76 24.52 6.10 7.90
N ARG A 77 23.75 7.13 8.26
CA ARG A 77 23.25 7.33 9.62
C ARG A 77 21.75 7.16 9.73
N GLY A 78 21.33 6.02 10.30
CA GLY A 78 19.90 5.73 10.53
C GLY A 78 19.17 5.22 9.28
N ARG A 79 17.85 5.30 9.32
CA ARG A 79 16.97 4.73 8.29
C ARG A 79 16.02 5.78 7.73
N ALA A 80 15.67 5.66 6.46
CA ALA A 80 14.58 6.37 5.83
C ALA A 80 13.43 5.38 5.60
N MET A 81 12.19 5.81 5.81
CA MET A 81 11.02 4.98 5.64
C MET A 81 10.46 5.15 4.23
N ALA A 82 10.42 4.06 3.46
CA ALA A 82 9.60 3.96 2.25
C ALA A 82 8.26 3.31 2.59
N MET A 83 7.17 3.78 1.98
CA MET A 83 5.83 3.32 2.28
C MET A 83 4.98 3.19 1.02
N GLU A 84 4.27 2.08 0.91
CA GLU A 84 3.15 1.92 0.00
C GLU A 84 1.85 2.16 0.76
N ILE A 85 0.92 2.92 0.17
CA ILE A 85 -0.35 3.33 0.80
C ILE A 85 -1.48 3.02 -0.16
N LEU A 86 -2.37 2.12 0.24
CA LEU A 86 -3.62 1.82 -0.43
C LEU A 86 -4.79 2.36 0.40
N VAL A 87 -5.66 3.14 -0.24
CA VAL A 87 -6.94 3.59 0.31
C VAL A 87 -8.06 3.03 -0.57
N PRO A 88 -8.83 2.02 -0.12
CA PRO A 88 -9.86 1.39 -0.94
C PRO A 88 -11.00 2.35 -1.29
N ASN A 89 -10.96 2.88 -2.50
CA ASN A 89 -12.07 3.58 -3.12
C ASN A 89 -13.04 2.57 -3.77
N PRO A 90 -14.21 2.99 -4.30
CA PRO A 90 -15.17 2.09 -4.93
C PRO A 90 -14.58 1.20 -6.04
N ALA A 91 -13.63 1.71 -6.83
CA ALA A 91 -12.97 0.94 -7.89
C ALA A 91 -12.09 -0.18 -7.28
N ILE A 92 -11.26 0.13 -6.28
CA ILE A 92 -10.43 -0.86 -5.57
C ILE A 92 -11.31 -1.91 -4.88
N ARG A 93 -12.38 -1.51 -4.21
CA ARG A 93 -13.34 -2.43 -3.58
C ARG A 93 -13.94 -3.40 -4.60
N ASN A 94 -14.25 -2.93 -5.81
CA ASN A 94 -14.73 -3.78 -6.89
C ASN A 94 -13.65 -4.75 -7.39
N LEU A 95 -12.40 -4.30 -7.56
CA LEU A 95 -11.28 -5.16 -7.96
C LEU A 95 -11.04 -6.31 -6.95
N ILE A 96 -11.16 -6.03 -5.65
CA ILE A 96 -11.05 -7.06 -4.60
C ILE A 96 -12.18 -8.08 -4.75
N ARG A 97 -13.43 -7.62 -4.91
CA ARG A 97 -14.61 -8.48 -5.03
C ARG A 97 -14.56 -9.40 -6.24
N GLU A 98 -14.05 -8.87 -7.37
CA GLU A 98 -13.98 -9.58 -8.64
C GLU A 98 -12.71 -10.41 -8.85
N ASP A 99 -11.87 -10.55 -7.81
CA ASP A 99 -10.58 -11.26 -7.89
C ASP A 99 -9.59 -10.67 -8.91
N LYS A 100 -9.68 -9.36 -9.12
CA LYS A 100 -8.81 -8.59 -10.03
C LYS A 100 -7.69 -7.86 -9.28
N ILE A 101 -7.13 -8.49 -8.25
CA ILE A 101 -6.14 -7.89 -7.35
C ILE A 101 -4.88 -7.44 -8.09
N HIS A 102 -4.53 -8.12 -9.20
CA HIS A 102 -3.42 -7.72 -10.07
C HIS A 102 -3.56 -6.33 -10.70
N GLN A 103 -4.78 -5.76 -10.76
CA GLN A 103 -5.04 -4.41 -11.28
C GLN A 103 -4.94 -3.31 -10.22
N ILE A 104 -4.82 -3.67 -8.94
CA ILE A 104 -4.80 -2.71 -7.83
C ILE A 104 -3.61 -1.76 -7.96
N TYR A 105 -2.43 -2.25 -8.35
CA TYR A 105 -1.23 -1.41 -8.50
C TYR A 105 -1.47 -0.25 -9.47
N SER A 106 -2.02 -0.52 -10.66
CA SER A 106 -2.35 0.52 -11.64
C SER A 106 -3.43 1.50 -11.13
N ALA A 107 -4.40 1.00 -10.38
CA ALA A 107 -5.42 1.84 -9.76
C ALA A 107 -4.84 2.75 -8.66
N MET A 108 -3.83 2.29 -7.93
CA MET A 108 -3.10 3.10 -6.94
C MET A 108 -2.31 4.24 -7.61
N GLN A 109 -1.65 3.95 -8.74
CA GLN A 109 -0.94 4.97 -9.51
C GLN A 109 -1.87 6.13 -9.93
N ALA A 110 -3.07 5.80 -10.40
CA ALA A 110 -4.07 6.78 -10.79
C ALA A 110 -4.75 7.49 -9.60
N GLY A 111 -4.72 6.90 -8.41
CA GLY A 111 -5.40 7.38 -7.20
C GLY A 111 -4.58 8.31 -6.32
N GLN A 112 -3.35 8.63 -6.69
CA GLN A 112 -2.41 9.38 -5.85
C GLN A 112 -2.95 10.75 -5.42
N GLU A 113 -3.37 11.57 -6.37
CA GLU A 113 -3.80 12.95 -6.06
C GLU A 113 -5.13 13.02 -5.33
N LYS A 114 -6.08 12.17 -5.70
CA LYS A 114 -7.45 12.24 -5.21
C LYS A 114 -7.65 11.54 -3.85
N PHE A 115 -6.95 10.43 -3.63
CA PHE A 115 -7.18 9.55 -2.47
C PHE A 115 -5.97 9.43 -1.55
N GLY A 116 -4.86 10.09 -1.86
CA GLY A 116 -3.63 10.01 -1.07
C GLY A 116 -2.95 8.64 -1.16
N MET A 117 -3.26 7.84 -2.20
CA MET A 117 -2.59 6.58 -2.44
C MET A 117 -1.14 6.81 -2.90
N GLN A 118 -0.27 5.86 -2.62
CA GLN A 118 1.14 5.94 -2.99
C GLN A 118 1.66 4.54 -3.30
N THR A 119 2.28 4.35 -4.46
CA THR A 119 3.01 3.12 -4.74
C THR A 119 4.37 3.11 -4.05
N PHE A 120 4.94 1.92 -3.88
CA PHE A 120 6.27 1.82 -3.28
C PHE A 120 7.34 2.53 -4.11
N ASN A 121 7.27 2.44 -5.46
CA ASN A 121 8.18 3.15 -6.36
C ASN A 121 8.06 4.67 -6.25
N GLN A 122 6.86 5.21 -6.10
CA GLN A 122 6.67 6.65 -5.86
C GLN A 122 7.33 7.10 -4.54
N SER A 123 7.25 6.28 -3.50
CA SER A 123 7.93 6.55 -2.23
C SER A 123 9.45 6.50 -2.38
N LEU A 124 9.99 5.46 -3.04
CA LEU A 124 11.42 5.34 -3.32
C LEU A 124 11.95 6.53 -4.12
N PHE A 125 11.22 6.91 -5.17
CA PHE A 125 11.53 8.06 -5.99
C PHE A 125 11.60 9.36 -5.19
N ALA A 126 10.60 9.62 -4.34
CA ALA A 126 10.56 10.81 -3.48
C ALA A 126 11.73 10.86 -2.48
N LEU A 127 12.13 9.70 -1.93
CA LEU A 127 13.29 9.61 -1.03
C LEU A 127 14.60 9.84 -1.78
N TYR A 128 14.74 9.31 -3.00
CA TYR A 128 15.90 9.53 -3.85
C TYR A 128 16.01 11.01 -4.26
N GLN A 129 14.91 11.65 -4.69
CA GLN A 129 14.89 13.09 -5.01
C GLN A 129 15.37 13.96 -3.84
N LYS A 130 14.95 13.63 -2.63
CA LYS A 130 15.37 14.31 -1.40
C LYS A 130 16.79 13.95 -0.97
N LYS A 131 17.51 13.11 -1.75
CA LYS A 131 18.85 12.61 -1.44
C LYS A 131 18.93 11.87 -0.09
N LEU A 132 17.82 11.32 0.39
CA LEU A 132 17.76 10.57 1.64
C LEU A 132 18.25 9.13 1.47
N ILE A 133 18.15 8.56 0.25
CA ILE A 133 18.67 7.24 -0.11
C ILE A 133 19.48 7.34 -1.41
N THR A 134 20.37 6.39 -1.64
CA THR A 134 21.13 6.29 -2.89
C THR A 134 20.29 5.64 -3.99
N LEU A 135 20.70 5.83 -5.26
CA LEU A 135 20.07 5.18 -6.40
C LEU A 135 20.11 3.66 -6.28
N GLU A 136 21.25 3.12 -5.85
CA GLU A 136 21.44 1.69 -5.66
C GLU A 136 20.43 1.11 -4.66
N VAL A 137 20.24 1.78 -3.52
CA VAL A 137 19.27 1.37 -2.50
C VAL A 137 17.84 1.45 -3.06
N ALA A 138 17.50 2.48 -3.84
CA ALA A 138 16.19 2.62 -4.44
C ALA A 138 15.92 1.49 -5.44
N LEU A 139 16.81 1.22 -6.37
CA LEU A 139 16.68 0.17 -7.38
C LEU A 139 16.66 -1.24 -6.76
N ALA A 140 17.50 -1.51 -5.77
CA ALA A 140 17.54 -2.80 -5.08
C ALA A 140 16.25 -3.13 -4.33
N ARG A 141 15.45 -2.13 -3.97
CA ARG A 141 14.19 -2.30 -3.23
C ARG A 141 12.94 -2.18 -4.10
N SER A 142 13.08 -1.70 -5.31
CA SER A 142 11.99 -1.62 -6.27
C SER A 142 11.53 -3.01 -6.71
N SER A 143 10.22 -3.23 -6.74
CA SER A 143 9.60 -4.42 -7.35
C SER A 143 9.51 -4.31 -8.87
N ASN A 144 9.60 -3.09 -9.41
CA ASN A 144 9.62 -2.78 -10.85
C ASN A 144 10.68 -1.70 -11.11
N GLN A 145 11.92 -2.17 -11.38
CA GLN A 145 13.07 -1.28 -11.56
C GLN A 145 12.95 -0.40 -12.81
N ASP A 146 12.36 -0.93 -13.89
CA ASP A 146 12.17 -0.20 -15.14
C ASP A 146 11.26 1.01 -14.92
N GLU A 147 10.14 0.82 -14.20
CA GLU A 147 9.25 1.91 -13.83
C GLU A 147 9.97 2.99 -13.00
N LEU A 148 10.73 2.56 -11.99
CA LEU A 148 11.48 3.50 -11.15
C LEU A 148 12.53 4.27 -11.95
N GLN A 149 13.25 3.59 -12.85
CA GLN A 149 14.24 4.20 -13.73
C GLN A 149 13.59 5.22 -14.67
N ASP A 150 12.43 4.90 -15.23
CA ASP A 150 11.66 5.83 -16.07
C ASP A 150 11.22 7.08 -15.30
N MET A 151 10.79 6.91 -14.04
CA MET A 151 10.43 8.04 -13.17
C MET A 151 11.64 8.96 -12.94
N ILE A 152 12.83 8.37 -12.73
CA ILE A 152 14.09 9.11 -12.52
C ILE A 152 14.51 9.83 -13.80
N ASN A 153 14.46 9.17 -14.95
CA ASN A 153 14.85 9.72 -16.24
C ASN A 153 13.98 10.92 -16.66
N ARG A 154 12.68 10.87 -16.36
CA ARG A 154 11.74 11.98 -16.62
C ARG A 154 12.07 13.26 -15.85
N LEU A 155 12.73 13.16 -14.69
CA LEU A 155 13.24 14.32 -13.96
C LEU A 155 14.41 15.01 -14.65
N GLY A 156 15.27 14.23 -15.32
CA GLY A 156 16.42 14.76 -16.05
C GLY A 156 16.05 15.39 -17.40
N ALA A 157 14.81 15.22 -17.87
CA ALA A 157 14.35 15.80 -19.11
C ALA A 157 13.89 17.26 -18.89
N PRO A 158 14.30 18.22 -19.73
CA PRO A 158 13.84 19.61 -19.64
C PRO A 158 12.32 19.66 -19.92
N GLY A 159 11.52 19.86 -18.89
CA GLY A 159 10.05 19.94 -18.96
C GLY A 159 9.25 19.01 -18.05
N GLY A 160 9.89 18.11 -17.29
CA GLY A 160 9.22 17.23 -16.35
C GLY A 160 8.80 17.96 -15.07
N ALA A 161 7.51 18.25 -14.93
CA ALA A 161 6.96 18.72 -13.65
C ALA A 161 7.07 17.59 -12.60
N ALA A 162 7.72 17.86 -11.48
CA ALA A 162 7.77 16.93 -10.35
C ALA A 162 6.33 16.60 -9.88
N PRO A 163 6.00 15.34 -9.56
CA PRO A 163 4.73 15.01 -8.94
C PRO A 163 4.61 15.79 -7.62
N ARG A 164 3.51 16.52 -7.46
CA ARG A 164 3.24 17.28 -6.23
C ARG A 164 3.17 16.33 -5.05
N PRO A 165 3.79 16.66 -3.91
CA PRO A 165 3.59 15.92 -2.68
C PRO A 165 2.10 15.95 -2.31
N PRO A 166 1.54 14.87 -1.74
CA PRO A 166 0.16 14.83 -1.30
C PRO A 166 -0.11 16.01 -0.35
N ALA A 167 -1.24 16.69 -0.57
CA ALA A 167 -1.65 17.80 0.29
C ALA A 167 -1.80 17.31 1.74
N PRO A 168 -1.37 18.10 2.75
CA PRO A 168 -1.60 17.75 4.14
C PRO A 168 -3.11 17.61 4.39
N TYR A 169 -3.49 16.54 5.09
CA TYR A 169 -4.89 16.28 5.43
C TYR A 169 -5.54 17.53 6.00
N ALA A 170 -6.56 18.04 5.30
CA ALA A 170 -7.42 19.09 5.86
C ALA A 170 -8.05 18.52 7.13
N GLN A 171 -7.76 19.16 8.27
CA GLN A 171 -8.41 18.80 9.53
C GLN A 171 -9.91 18.91 9.34
N ALA A 172 -10.62 17.80 9.54
CA ALA A 172 -12.07 17.78 9.56
C ALA A 172 -12.52 18.79 10.64
N LYS A 173 -13.14 19.87 10.22
CA LYS A 173 -13.82 20.78 11.13
C LYS A 173 -14.94 20.00 11.84
N LYS A 174 -14.95 20.12 13.16
CA LYS A 174 -15.96 19.58 14.07
C LYS A 174 -17.38 19.97 13.64
#